data_ca314c6caa471b66b50e30a3a8119a62
#
_entry.id   ca314c6caa471b66b50e30a3a8119a62
#
_cell.length_a   1.000
_cell.length_b   1.000
_cell.length_c   1.000
_cell.angle_alpha   90.00
_cell.angle_beta   90.00
_cell.angle_gamma   90.00
#
_symmetry.space_group_name_H-M   'P 1'
#
loop_
_entity.id
_entity.type
_entity.pdbx_description
1 polymer ?
#
loop_
_entity_poly.entity_id
_entity_poly.type
_entity_poly.pdbx_seq_one_letter_code
_entity_poly.pdbx_strand_id
1 'polypeptide(L)'
;MRQQYQKELENRLVIPTLQFLHRERSSGIVLGIFVLLALVLANSPLSDTYTHFLEHHLGFSINGQNYLDFSLEHWINDGLMSMFFFVVGLELKREFIGGELRDLRKVTLPVVSALCGMLFPAVIYLIFNAATPTAHGWGIPMATDIAFALAVLHLLGNRVPVSAKVFLTTLAIVDDLGSVVIIALFYTTEISFASLAIGFVVLAVMLVGNRLGVKSVWFYGVLGIGGVWVAFLTSGIHATISAVLAAMVIPADARIPEAAFLARIKKLTRQFENAASNDVRTLEPEQVEILARVQAESAKATPPLQRLEHGLHPFVAFVVMPIFALANAGVSFVDLDFSMLFSNGVAIGVMTGLLVGKPVGIVFAVWICERLGIGKRSRGITWRSIIGLGFLAGIGFTMSMFVTMLAFTSPEHAIQSKIGIFAASIMGGIVGYMCLRKSNRGIKKRLTEVKHLVWGL
;
A
#
# COMPACT_ATOMS: atom_id res chain seq x y z
N MET A 1 -17.02 37.46 18.64
CA MET A 1 -16.14 37.62 17.48
C MET A 1 -15.05 36.56 17.37
N ARG A 2 -14.15 36.39 18.38
CA ARG A 2 -13.05 35.37 18.34
C ARG A 2 -13.55 33.90 18.22
N GLN A 3 -14.64 33.53 18.91
CA GLN A 3 -15.18 32.15 18.83
C GLN A 3 -15.84 31.85 17.48
N GLN A 4 -16.48 32.84 16.88
CA GLN A 4 -17.08 32.71 15.57
C GLN A 4 -16.01 32.57 14.50
N TYR A 5 -14.88 33.29 14.66
CA TYR A 5 -13.72 33.19 13.77
C TYR A 5 -12.99 31.85 13.92
N GLN A 6 -12.81 31.34 15.16
CA GLN A 6 -12.21 30.01 15.39
C GLN A 6 -13.11 28.89 14.85
N LYS A 7 -14.42 28.95 15.06
CA LYS A 7 -15.39 27.99 14.52
C LYS A 7 -15.44 28.03 12.98
N GLU A 8 -15.27 29.21 12.42
CA GLU A 8 -15.20 29.41 10.97
C GLU A 8 -13.87 28.90 10.38
N LEU A 9 -12.74 29.07 11.06
CA LEU A 9 -11.45 28.49 10.72
C LEU A 9 -11.46 26.95 10.85
N GLU A 10 -12.03 26.42 11.92
CA GLU A 10 -12.20 24.99 12.15
C GLU A 10 -13.05 24.35 11.03
N ASN A 11 -14.19 24.97 10.72
CA ASN A 11 -15.09 24.48 9.68
C ASN A 11 -14.55 24.68 8.25
N ARG A 12 -13.78 25.74 8.00
CA ARG A 12 -13.26 26.05 6.65
C ARG A 12 -11.93 25.39 6.32
N LEU A 13 -11.08 25.14 7.31
CA LEU A 13 -9.73 24.62 7.08
C LEU A 13 -9.49 23.27 7.76
N VAL A 14 -9.75 23.15 9.07
CA VAL A 14 -9.38 21.94 9.83
C VAL A 14 -10.24 20.75 9.46
N ILE A 15 -11.58 20.90 9.49
CA ILE A 15 -12.49 19.79 9.17
C ILE A 15 -12.36 19.34 7.70
N PRO A 16 -12.32 20.23 6.70
CA PRO A 16 -12.06 19.83 5.32
C PRO A 16 -10.70 19.18 5.12
N THR A 17 -9.65 19.66 5.80
CA THR A 17 -8.30 19.09 5.70
C THR A 17 -8.25 17.69 6.31
N LEU A 18 -8.84 17.48 7.48
CA LEU A 18 -8.95 16.14 8.09
C LEU A 18 -9.79 15.19 7.23
N GLN A 19 -10.91 15.67 6.67
CA GLN A 19 -11.72 14.89 5.73
C GLN A 19 -10.97 14.58 4.44
N PHE A 20 -10.09 15.49 3.96
CA PHE A 20 -9.21 15.26 2.82
C PHE A 20 -8.20 14.16 3.11
N LEU A 21 -7.55 14.20 4.27
CA LEU A 21 -6.56 13.19 4.70
C LEU A 21 -7.18 11.80 4.94
N HIS A 22 -8.47 11.72 5.27
CA HIS A 22 -9.17 10.44 5.44
C HIS A 22 -9.83 9.90 4.16
N ARG A 23 -9.66 10.59 3.02
CA ARG A 23 -10.18 10.12 1.73
C ARG A 23 -9.07 9.45 0.93
N GLU A 24 -9.20 8.18 0.64
CA GLU A 24 -8.28 7.42 -0.24
C GLU A 24 -8.06 8.08 -1.61
N ARG A 25 -9.03 8.86 -2.11
CA ARG A 25 -8.87 9.67 -3.34
C ARG A 25 -7.77 10.71 -3.22
N SER A 26 -7.58 11.28 -2.05
CA SER A 26 -6.66 12.39 -1.83
C SER A 26 -5.20 11.92 -1.90
N SER A 27 -4.90 10.71 -1.41
CA SER A 27 -3.55 10.15 -1.46
C SER A 27 -3.08 9.94 -2.91
N GLY A 28 -3.96 9.39 -3.78
CA GLY A 28 -3.62 9.22 -5.19
C GLY A 28 -3.40 10.55 -5.95
N ILE A 29 -4.13 11.63 -5.58
CA ILE A 29 -3.91 12.95 -6.17
C ILE A 29 -2.56 13.52 -5.73
N VAL A 30 -2.25 13.46 -4.43
CA VAL A 30 -0.96 13.93 -3.89
C VAL A 30 0.19 13.14 -4.52
N LEU A 31 0.06 11.82 -4.58
CA LEU A 31 1.03 10.96 -5.23
C LEU A 31 1.25 11.37 -6.71
N GLY A 32 0.16 11.59 -7.47
CA GLY A 32 0.24 12.06 -8.86
C GLY A 32 0.93 13.43 -9.01
N ILE A 33 0.71 14.37 -8.08
CA ILE A 33 1.40 15.67 -8.07
C ILE A 33 2.91 15.48 -7.88
N PHE A 34 3.33 14.63 -6.94
CA PHE A 34 4.75 14.37 -6.68
C PHE A 34 5.44 13.65 -7.83
N VAL A 35 4.72 12.78 -8.55
CA VAL A 35 5.19 12.18 -9.80
C VAL A 35 5.43 13.23 -10.88
N LEU A 36 4.45 14.11 -11.10
CA LEU A 36 4.59 15.20 -12.05
C LEU A 36 5.76 16.12 -11.66
N LEU A 37 5.92 16.40 -10.37
CA LEU A 37 7.04 17.18 -9.87
C LEU A 37 8.38 16.49 -10.16
N ALA A 38 8.49 15.18 -9.91
CA ALA A 38 9.68 14.41 -10.23
C ALA A 38 10.04 14.48 -11.73
N LEU A 39 9.03 14.31 -12.60
CA LEU A 39 9.22 14.41 -14.06
C LEU A 39 9.63 15.82 -14.47
N VAL A 40 9.05 16.88 -13.90
CA VAL A 40 9.43 18.26 -14.18
C VAL A 40 10.86 18.53 -13.72
N LEU A 41 11.24 18.11 -12.52
CA LEU A 41 12.61 18.29 -12.01
C LEU A 41 13.63 17.55 -12.87
N ALA A 42 13.38 16.31 -13.23
CA ALA A 42 14.27 15.49 -14.05
C ALA A 42 14.45 16.04 -15.50
N ASN A 43 13.50 16.85 -16.00
CA ASN A 43 13.53 17.42 -17.35
C ASN A 43 13.70 18.95 -17.36
N SER A 44 14.15 19.52 -16.25
CA SER A 44 14.43 20.95 -16.12
C SER A 44 15.93 21.21 -15.97
N PRO A 45 16.40 22.46 -16.03
CA PRO A 45 17.78 22.80 -15.71
C PRO A 45 18.23 22.42 -14.29
N LEU A 46 17.31 22.01 -13.44
CA LEU A 46 17.57 21.52 -12.08
C LEU A 46 17.85 20.02 -12.01
N SER A 47 17.89 19.31 -13.12
CA SER A 47 18.09 17.85 -13.19
C SER A 47 19.35 17.40 -12.44
N ASP A 48 20.47 18.05 -12.66
CA ASP A 48 21.73 17.72 -11.99
C ASP A 48 21.64 17.94 -10.48
N THR A 49 21.03 19.07 -10.05
CA THR A 49 20.84 19.37 -8.62
C THR A 49 19.93 18.35 -7.97
N TYR A 50 18.86 17.94 -8.65
CA TYR A 50 17.92 16.91 -8.19
C TYR A 50 18.61 15.55 -8.03
N THR A 51 19.40 15.10 -8.99
CA THR A 51 20.14 13.84 -8.96
C THR A 51 21.20 13.88 -7.85
N HIS A 52 22.03 14.93 -7.80
CA HIS A 52 23.02 15.09 -6.75
C HIS A 52 22.42 15.13 -5.34
N PHE A 53 21.23 15.72 -5.18
CA PHE A 53 20.54 15.72 -3.89
C PHE A 53 20.19 14.31 -3.43
N LEU A 54 19.75 13.44 -4.31
CA LEU A 54 19.42 12.03 -4.00
C LEU A 54 20.66 11.17 -3.73
N GLU A 55 21.78 11.53 -4.34
CA GLU A 55 23.08 10.85 -4.13
C GLU A 55 23.78 11.25 -2.83
N HIS A 56 23.32 12.30 -2.13
CA HIS A 56 23.95 12.69 -0.86
C HIS A 56 23.90 11.57 0.16
N HIS A 57 25.05 11.27 0.75
CA HIS A 57 25.19 10.24 1.77
C HIS A 57 24.82 10.76 3.15
N LEU A 58 24.02 9.98 3.87
CA LEU A 58 23.66 10.20 5.26
C LEU A 58 24.09 8.98 6.08
N GLY A 59 24.97 9.18 7.04
CA GLY A 59 25.48 8.12 7.90
C GLY A 59 25.99 8.66 9.24
N PHE A 60 26.37 7.75 10.13
CA PHE A 60 26.95 8.08 11.41
C PHE A 60 28.43 7.69 11.41
N SER A 61 29.32 8.61 11.77
CA SER A 61 30.75 8.29 11.93
C SER A 61 31.07 8.16 13.42
N ILE A 62 31.55 6.98 13.83
CA ILE A 62 32.01 6.71 15.20
C ILE A 62 33.45 6.24 15.14
N ASN A 63 34.35 6.93 15.80
CA ASN A 63 35.80 6.61 15.81
C ASN A 63 36.43 6.50 14.41
N GLY A 64 35.95 7.30 13.45
CA GLY A 64 36.47 7.28 12.07
C GLY A 64 35.94 6.12 11.20
N GLN A 65 35.04 5.30 11.70
CA GLN A 65 34.30 4.30 10.91
C GLN A 65 32.90 4.82 10.63
N ASN A 66 32.50 4.73 9.36
CA ASN A 66 31.15 5.12 8.93
C ASN A 66 30.19 3.93 9.13
N TYR A 67 29.09 4.21 9.80
CA TYR A 67 28.00 3.26 10.03
C TYR A 67 26.73 3.76 9.33
N LEU A 68 26.03 2.85 8.65
CA LEU A 68 24.78 3.16 7.92
C LEU A 68 24.95 4.34 6.93
N ASP A 69 26.11 4.39 6.26
CA ASP A 69 26.45 5.43 5.30
C ASP A 69 25.84 5.10 3.94
N PHE A 70 24.60 5.53 3.71
CA PHE A 70 23.84 5.26 2.51
C PHE A 70 23.41 6.57 1.84
N SER A 71 23.18 6.52 0.51
CA SER A 71 22.60 7.64 -0.22
C SER A 71 21.17 7.94 0.27
N LEU A 72 20.72 9.16 0.08
CA LEU A 72 19.35 9.55 0.42
C LEU A 72 18.33 8.72 -0.35
N GLU A 73 18.62 8.40 -1.61
CA GLU A 73 17.81 7.48 -2.42
C GLU A 73 17.70 6.10 -1.76
N HIS A 74 18.79 5.55 -1.25
CA HIS A 74 18.78 4.26 -0.53
C HIS A 74 17.96 4.34 0.77
N TRP A 75 18.10 5.42 1.54
CA TRP A 75 17.26 5.63 2.74
C TRP A 75 15.77 5.73 2.42
N ILE A 76 15.42 6.36 1.31
CA ILE A 76 14.02 6.43 0.84
C ILE A 76 13.55 5.03 0.42
N ASN A 77 14.35 4.30 -0.35
CA ASN A 77 13.97 3.01 -0.90
C ASN A 77 13.89 1.90 0.15
N ASP A 78 14.81 1.85 1.11
CA ASP A 78 14.80 0.82 2.15
C ASP A 78 14.15 1.28 3.46
N GLY A 79 14.38 2.53 3.86
CA GLY A 79 13.83 3.05 5.11
C GLY A 79 12.35 3.38 5.01
N LEU A 80 11.97 4.29 4.09
CA LEU A 80 10.57 4.70 3.96
C LEU A 80 9.69 3.56 3.40
N MET A 81 10.19 2.76 2.44
CA MET A 81 9.43 1.62 1.94
C MET A 81 9.24 0.53 2.99
N SER A 82 10.17 0.38 3.93
CA SER A 82 9.94 -0.51 5.08
C SER A 82 8.74 -0.07 5.93
N MET A 83 8.51 1.24 6.09
CA MET A 83 7.31 1.74 6.78
C MET A 83 6.03 1.44 5.98
N PHE A 84 6.08 1.55 4.65
CA PHE A 84 4.97 1.13 3.80
C PHE A 84 4.66 -0.36 3.98
N PHE A 85 5.66 -1.23 3.83
CA PHE A 85 5.48 -2.67 3.99
C PHE A 85 5.12 -3.10 5.42
N PHE A 86 5.49 -2.30 6.42
CA PHE A 86 5.02 -2.52 7.79
C PHE A 86 3.51 -2.31 7.90
N VAL A 87 2.98 -1.23 7.32
CA VAL A 87 1.52 -0.97 7.29
C VAL A 87 0.80 -2.06 6.50
N VAL A 88 1.31 -2.44 5.32
CA VAL A 88 0.78 -3.56 4.53
C VAL A 88 0.78 -4.87 5.34
N GLY A 89 1.82 -5.14 6.11
CA GLY A 89 1.89 -6.29 7.00
C GLY A 89 0.84 -6.25 8.13
N LEU A 90 0.55 -5.07 8.69
CA LEU A 90 -0.51 -4.88 9.68
C LEU A 90 -1.90 -5.10 9.04
N GLU A 91 -2.15 -4.52 7.87
CA GLU A 91 -3.39 -4.72 7.10
C GLU A 91 -3.60 -6.20 6.79
N LEU A 92 -2.57 -6.85 6.28
CA LEU A 92 -2.61 -8.28 5.96
C LEU A 92 -2.97 -9.11 7.19
N LYS A 93 -2.33 -8.86 8.34
CA LYS A 93 -2.65 -9.55 9.59
C LYS A 93 -4.09 -9.30 10.03
N ARG A 94 -4.57 -8.07 9.92
CA ARG A 94 -5.97 -7.73 10.21
C ARG A 94 -6.93 -8.52 9.33
N GLU A 95 -6.66 -8.56 8.03
CA GLU A 95 -7.49 -9.29 7.06
C GLU A 95 -7.51 -10.81 7.33
N PHE A 96 -6.41 -11.41 7.77
CA PHE A 96 -6.37 -12.83 8.17
C PHE A 96 -7.17 -13.11 9.43
N ILE A 97 -7.18 -12.20 10.42
CA ILE A 97 -7.83 -12.47 11.72
C ILE A 97 -9.32 -12.17 11.66
N GLY A 98 -9.71 -11.04 11.10
CA GLY A 98 -11.10 -10.55 11.17
C GLY A 98 -11.67 -10.02 9.86
N GLY A 99 -10.89 -9.98 8.78
CA GLY A 99 -11.29 -9.43 7.49
C GLY A 99 -11.77 -10.46 6.48
N GLU A 100 -11.72 -10.06 5.21
CA GLU A 100 -12.18 -10.90 4.08
C GLU A 100 -11.32 -12.16 3.90
N LEU A 101 -10.01 -12.13 4.29
CA LEU A 101 -9.10 -13.27 4.17
C LEU A 101 -9.39 -14.41 5.16
N ARG A 102 -10.27 -14.20 6.14
CA ARG A 102 -10.66 -15.24 7.11
C ARG A 102 -11.51 -16.35 6.50
N ASP A 103 -12.37 -16.02 5.52
CA ASP A 103 -13.27 -17.00 4.89
C ASP A 103 -12.65 -17.53 3.58
N LEU A 104 -12.00 -18.69 3.65
CA LEU A 104 -11.32 -19.31 2.51
C LEU A 104 -12.20 -19.43 1.27
N ARG A 105 -13.52 -19.59 1.40
CA ARG A 105 -14.43 -19.71 0.26
C ARG A 105 -14.60 -18.39 -0.49
N LYS A 106 -14.55 -17.26 0.21
CA LYS A 106 -14.66 -15.93 -0.40
C LYS A 106 -13.33 -15.47 -0.99
N VAL A 107 -12.24 -15.86 -0.36
CA VAL A 107 -10.88 -15.43 -0.70
C VAL A 107 -10.28 -16.22 -1.85
N THR A 108 -10.71 -17.45 -2.08
CA THR A 108 -10.13 -18.30 -3.14
C THR A 108 -10.09 -17.59 -4.49
N LEU A 109 -11.16 -16.89 -4.89
CA LEU A 109 -11.21 -16.19 -6.17
C LEU A 109 -10.20 -15.04 -6.26
N PRO A 110 -10.11 -14.07 -5.32
CA PRO A 110 -9.07 -13.06 -5.33
C PRO A 110 -7.66 -13.62 -5.26
N VAL A 111 -7.39 -14.64 -4.41
CA VAL A 111 -6.06 -15.24 -4.25
C VAL A 111 -5.59 -15.92 -5.54
N VAL A 112 -6.42 -16.76 -6.16
CA VAL A 112 -6.07 -17.40 -7.45
C VAL A 112 -5.89 -16.33 -8.52
N SER A 113 -6.71 -15.25 -8.48
CA SER A 113 -6.57 -14.13 -9.41
C SER A 113 -5.27 -13.37 -9.22
N ALA A 114 -4.80 -13.17 -7.99
CA ALA A 114 -3.52 -12.56 -7.70
C ALA A 114 -2.36 -13.45 -8.17
N LEU A 115 -2.40 -14.75 -7.87
CA LEU A 115 -1.35 -15.68 -8.31
C LEU A 115 -1.22 -15.73 -9.84
N CYS A 116 -2.33 -15.85 -10.56
CA CYS A 116 -2.30 -15.77 -12.03
C CYS A 116 -1.93 -14.38 -12.52
N GLY A 117 -2.38 -13.31 -11.80
CA GLY A 117 -2.03 -11.92 -12.08
C GLY A 117 -0.55 -11.61 -11.87
N MET A 118 0.19 -12.41 -11.11
CA MET A 118 1.65 -12.36 -10.97
C MET A 118 2.35 -13.25 -12.01
N LEU A 119 1.87 -14.48 -12.18
CA LEU A 119 2.51 -15.47 -13.06
C LEU A 119 2.50 -15.05 -14.53
N PHE A 120 1.36 -14.60 -15.05
CA PHE A 120 1.22 -14.25 -16.47
C PHE A 120 2.12 -13.08 -16.89
N PRO A 121 2.19 -11.94 -16.15
CA PRO A 121 3.16 -10.89 -16.46
C PRO A 121 4.60 -11.36 -16.44
N ALA A 122 4.99 -12.19 -15.46
CA ALA A 122 6.33 -12.74 -15.36
C ALA A 122 6.68 -13.60 -16.59
N VAL A 123 5.77 -14.48 -17.00
CA VAL A 123 5.96 -15.31 -18.21
C VAL A 123 6.07 -14.45 -19.46
N ILE A 124 5.20 -13.43 -19.61
CA ILE A 124 5.29 -12.52 -20.76
C ILE A 124 6.61 -11.76 -20.77
N TYR A 125 7.07 -11.26 -19.63
CA TYR A 125 8.35 -10.60 -19.53
C TYR A 125 9.51 -11.53 -19.97
N LEU A 126 9.50 -12.77 -19.50
CA LEU A 126 10.52 -13.77 -19.85
C LEU A 126 10.49 -14.15 -21.33
N ILE A 127 9.35 -14.10 -22.02
CA ILE A 127 9.29 -14.34 -23.48
C ILE A 127 10.20 -13.35 -24.24
N PHE A 128 10.30 -12.10 -23.75
CA PHE A 128 11.14 -11.09 -24.38
C PHE A 128 12.58 -11.06 -23.83
N ASN A 129 12.83 -11.56 -22.62
CA ASN A 129 14.07 -11.33 -21.89
C ASN A 129 14.77 -12.60 -21.36
N ALA A 130 14.24 -13.81 -21.55
CA ALA A 130 14.77 -15.04 -20.94
C ALA A 130 16.24 -15.34 -21.31
N ALA A 131 16.66 -14.98 -22.53
CA ALA A 131 18.00 -15.22 -23.03
C ALA A 131 18.93 -14.02 -22.87
N THR A 132 18.55 -13.01 -22.09
CA THR A 132 19.32 -11.78 -21.92
C THR A 132 19.75 -11.59 -20.46
N PRO A 133 20.78 -10.78 -20.18
CA PRO A 133 21.16 -10.43 -18.81
C PRO A 133 20.03 -9.76 -18.01
N THR A 134 19.01 -9.22 -18.71
CA THR A 134 17.87 -8.55 -18.14
C THR A 134 16.77 -9.51 -17.67
N ALA A 135 16.97 -10.83 -17.78
CA ALA A 135 15.99 -11.82 -17.32
C ALA A 135 15.58 -11.62 -15.86
N HIS A 136 16.49 -11.13 -14.99
CA HIS A 136 16.18 -10.86 -13.57
C HIS A 136 15.03 -9.86 -13.34
N GLY A 137 14.67 -9.03 -14.34
CA GLY A 137 13.57 -8.10 -14.25
C GLY A 137 12.15 -8.72 -14.29
N TRP A 138 12.03 -10.05 -14.30
CA TRP A 138 10.74 -10.75 -14.42
C TRP A 138 9.73 -10.41 -13.31
N GLY A 139 10.19 -10.01 -12.11
CA GLY A 139 9.35 -9.59 -11.00
C GLY A 139 8.75 -8.19 -11.16
N ILE A 140 9.30 -7.33 -12.04
CA ILE A 140 8.87 -5.94 -12.20
C ILE A 140 7.39 -5.82 -12.60
N PRO A 141 6.89 -6.52 -13.65
CA PRO A 141 5.51 -6.39 -14.07
C PRO A 141 4.51 -7.15 -13.19
N MET A 142 4.94 -7.76 -12.11
CA MET A 142 4.05 -8.50 -11.19
C MET A 142 3.36 -7.58 -10.20
N ALA A 143 4.03 -6.50 -9.76
CA ALA A 143 3.54 -5.64 -8.70
C ALA A 143 2.37 -4.73 -9.14
N THR A 144 1.43 -4.46 -8.21
CA THR A 144 0.32 -3.53 -8.40
C THR A 144 0.48 -2.33 -7.48
N ASP A 145 0.27 -1.14 -7.97
CA ASP A 145 0.15 0.06 -7.13
C ASP A 145 -1.31 0.21 -6.66
N ILE A 146 -1.58 -0.26 -5.43
CA ILE A 146 -2.91 -0.19 -4.81
C ILE A 146 -3.40 1.25 -4.73
N ALA A 147 -2.55 2.20 -4.36
CA ALA A 147 -2.93 3.59 -4.14
C ALA A 147 -3.46 4.23 -5.43
N PHE A 148 -2.75 4.05 -6.54
CA PHE A 148 -3.21 4.54 -7.84
C PHE A 148 -4.43 3.76 -8.37
N ALA A 149 -4.44 2.44 -8.25
CA ALA A 149 -5.55 1.61 -8.71
C ALA A 149 -6.86 1.98 -7.99
N LEU A 150 -6.82 2.14 -6.67
CA LEU A 150 -7.97 2.58 -5.88
C LEU A 150 -8.34 4.04 -6.14
N ALA A 151 -7.38 4.93 -6.35
CA ALA A 151 -7.66 6.32 -6.71
C ALA A 151 -8.48 6.40 -8.01
N VAL A 152 -8.06 5.68 -9.07
CA VAL A 152 -8.82 5.59 -10.33
C VAL A 152 -10.20 4.96 -10.11
N LEU A 153 -10.28 3.91 -9.29
CA LEU A 153 -11.55 3.26 -8.96
C LEU A 153 -12.50 4.21 -8.22
N HIS A 154 -11.98 5.03 -7.31
CA HIS A 154 -12.75 6.03 -6.56
C HIS A 154 -13.22 7.21 -7.42
N LEU A 155 -12.53 7.56 -8.52
CA LEU A 155 -13.03 8.55 -9.48
C LEU A 155 -14.36 8.13 -10.13
N LEU A 156 -14.61 6.82 -10.21
CA LEU A 156 -15.89 6.28 -10.69
C LEU A 156 -17.02 6.36 -9.65
N GLY A 157 -16.70 6.63 -8.39
CA GLY A 157 -17.65 6.83 -7.28
C GLY A 157 -18.60 5.65 -7.09
N ASN A 158 -19.92 5.96 -7.00
CA ASN A 158 -20.97 4.97 -6.80
C ASN A 158 -21.29 4.14 -8.07
N ARG A 159 -20.54 4.32 -9.15
CA ARG A 159 -20.71 3.54 -10.38
C ARG A 159 -20.12 2.14 -10.31
N VAL A 160 -19.23 1.89 -9.37
CA VAL A 160 -18.61 0.58 -9.16
C VAL A 160 -19.22 -0.06 -7.92
N PRO A 161 -19.69 -1.32 -8.00
CA PRO A 161 -20.25 -2.03 -6.86
C PRO A 161 -19.17 -2.23 -5.76
N VAL A 162 -19.58 -2.21 -4.50
CA VAL A 162 -18.69 -2.40 -3.34
C VAL A 162 -17.92 -3.73 -3.46
N SER A 163 -18.58 -4.79 -3.92
CA SER A 163 -17.95 -6.10 -4.15
C SER A 163 -16.78 -6.06 -5.13
N ALA A 164 -16.80 -5.17 -6.13
CA ALA A 164 -15.67 -5.00 -7.05
C ALA A 164 -14.51 -4.26 -6.42
N LYS A 165 -14.80 -3.30 -5.51
CA LYS A 165 -13.76 -2.62 -4.72
C LYS A 165 -13.07 -3.60 -3.78
N VAL A 166 -13.87 -4.37 -3.02
CA VAL A 166 -13.37 -5.43 -2.13
C VAL A 166 -12.51 -6.44 -2.92
N PHE A 167 -12.98 -6.89 -4.08
CA PHE A 167 -12.21 -7.82 -4.94
C PHE A 167 -10.84 -7.23 -5.32
N LEU A 168 -10.79 -5.98 -5.79
CA LEU A 168 -9.52 -5.34 -6.17
C LEU A 168 -8.59 -5.14 -4.97
N THR A 169 -9.14 -4.68 -3.83
CA THR A 169 -8.33 -4.50 -2.60
C THR A 169 -7.76 -5.83 -2.12
N THR A 170 -8.59 -6.88 -2.02
CA THR A 170 -8.12 -8.21 -1.60
C THR A 170 -7.09 -8.79 -2.57
N LEU A 171 -7.31 -8.64 -3.88
CA LEU A 171 -6.36 -9.06 -4.91
C LEU A 171 -5.02 -8.34 -4.73
N ALA A 172 -5.05 -7.03 -4.55
CA ALA A 172 -3.84 -6.22 -4.43
C ALA A 172 -3.06 -6.50 -3.12
N ILE A 173 -3.75 -6.74 -1.99
CA ILE A 173 -3.10 -7.17 -0.74
C ILE A 173 -2.36 -8.51 -0.92
N VAL A 174 -2.97 -9.47 -1.62
CA VAL A 174 -2.32 -10.77 -1.91
C VAL A 174 -1.16 -10.61 -2.89
N ASP A 175 -1.29 -9.72 -3.86
CA ASP A 175 -0.28 -9.37 -4.85
C ASP A 175 0.97 -8.75 -4.18
N ASP A 176 0.75 -7.81 -3.24
CA ASP A 176 1.83 -7.19 -2.46
C ASP A 176 2.56 -8.22 -1.59
N LEU A 177 1.82 -9.12 -0.92
CA LEU A 177 2.42 -10.22 -0.18
C LEU A 177 3.27 -11.12 -1.09
N GLY A 178 2.73 -11.48 -2.26
CA GLY A 178 3.44 -12.28 -3.26
C GLY A 178 4.72 -11.59 -3.72
N SER A 179 4.66 -10.28 -3.97
CA SER A 179 5.81 -9.46 -4.36
C SER A 179 6.89 -9.45 -3.27
N VAL A 180 6.53 -9.30 -1.99
CA VAL A 180 7.47 -9.37 -0.86
C VAL A 180 8.16 -10.73 -0.79
N VAL A 181 7.41 -11.83 -0.95
CA VAL A 181 7.98 -13.19 -0.94
C VAL A 181 8.95 -13.38 -2.12
N ILE A 182 8.59 -12.89 -3.30
CA ILE A 182 9.45 -12.98 -4.49
C ILE A 182 10.72 -12.14 -4.31
N ILE A 183 10.61 -10.92 -3.78
CA ILE A 183 11.77 -10.08 -3.45
C ILE A 183 12.69 -10.82 -2.48
N ALA A 184 12.13 -11.44 -1.43
CA ALA A 184 12.90 -12.21 -0.44
C ALA A 184 13.70 -13.36 -1.04
N LEU A 185 13.11 -14.09 -1.99
CA LEU A 185 13.68 -15.33 -2.53
C LEU A 185 14.63 -15.10 -3.72
N PHE A 186 14.36 -14.07 -4.53
CA PHE A 186 15.04 -13.93 -5.84
C PHE A 186 15.90 -12.69 -5.97
N TYR A 187 15.73 -11.66 -5.11
CA TYR A 187 16.47 -10.41 -5.19
C TYR A 187 17.44 -10.20 -4.03
N THR A 188 17.58 -11.19 -3.15
CA THR A 188 18.57 -11.16 -2.05
C THR A 188 19.96 -11.42 -2.62
N THR A 189 20.93 -10.61 -2.19
CA THR A 189 22.34 -10.73 -2.58
C THR A 189 23.13 -11.61 -1.58
N GLU A 190 24.31 -11.19 -1.15
CA GLU A 190 25.13 -11.92 -0.18
C GLU A 190 24.48 -11.88 1.21
N ILE A 191 24.30 -13.07 1.83
CA ILE A 191 23.62 -13.17 3.12
C ILE A 191 24.63 -13.29 4.27
N SER A 192 24.61 -12.33 5.20
CA SER A 192 25.26 -12.45 6.49
C SER A 192 24.37 -13.23 7.46
N PHE A 193 24.66 -14.52 7.63
CA PHE A 193 23.90 -15.38 8.54
C PHE A 193 23.93 -14.91 10.00
N ALA A 194 25.01 -14.25 10.44
CA ALA A 194 25.13 -13.71 11.79
C ALA A 194 24.12 -12.59 12.05
N SER A 195 24.06 -11.59 11.16
CA SER A 195 23.09 -10.48 11.26
C SER A 195 21.65 -10.99 11.15
N LEU A 196 21.40 -11.94 10.24
CA LEU A 196 20.10 -12.56 10.07
C LEU A 196 19.65 -13.31 11.34
N ALA A 197 20.56 -14.08 11.97
CA ALA A 197 20.26 -14.76 13.23
C ALA A 197 19.88 -13.79 14.34
N ILE A 198 20.58 -12.64 14.47
CA ILE A 198 20.22 -11.58 15.40
C ILE A 198 18.80 -11.07 15.13
N GLY A 199 18.46 -10.81 13.87
CA GLY A 199 17.10 -10.40 13.49
C GLY A 199 16.03 -11.39 13.91
N PHE A 200 16.25 -12.69 13.68
CA PHE A 200 15.30 -13.73 14.14
C PHE A 200 15.24 -13.88 15.65
N VAL A 201 16.34 -13.70 16.38
CA VAL A 201 16.33 -13.68 17.84
C VAL A 201 15.47 -12.53 18.37
N VAL A 202 15.62 -11.33 17.79
CA VAL A 202 14.79 -10.16 18.17
C VAL A 202 13.31 -10.41 17.83
N LEU A 203 13.00 -10.99 16.68
CA LEU A 203 11.64 -11.40 16.32
C LEU A 203 11.07 -12.42 17.32
N ALA A 204 11.88 -13.37 17.75
CA ALA A 204 11.48 -14.34 18.78
C ALA A 204 11.18 -13.65 20.13
N VAL A 205 12.01 -12.67 20.54
CA VAL A 205 11.75 -11.84 21.74
C VAL A 205 10.44 -11.08 21.61
N MET A 206 10.16 -10.48 20.45
CA MET A 206 8.89 -9.82 20.19
C MET A 206 7.70 -10.79 20.26
N LEU A 207 7.85 -12.00 19.71
CA LEU A 207 6.82 -13.04 19.74
C LEU A 207 6.56 -13.54 21.17
N VAL A 208 7.60 -13.73 21.97
CA VAL A 208 7.47 -14.08 23.39
C VAL A 208 6.79 -12.93 24.14
N GLY A 209 7.18 -11.69 23.90
CA GLY A 209 6.52 -10.51 24.46
C GLY A 209 5.02 -10.47 24.12
N ASN A 210 4.64 -10.81 22.88
CA ASN A 210 3.25 -10.91 22.46
C ASN A 210 2.51 -12.00 23.27
N ARG A 211 3.09 -13.20 23.39
CA ARG A 211 2.49 -14.31 24.17
C ARG A 211 2.39 -14.02 25.67
N LEU A 212 3.32 -13.25 26.22
CA LEU A 212 3.28 -12.78 27.61
C LEU A 212 2.30 -11.60 27.82
N GLY A 213 1.62 -11.14 26.75
CA GLY A 213 0.60 -10.09 26.84
C GLY A 213 1.15 -8.66 26.85
N VAL A 214 2.38 -8.44 26.42
CA VAL A 214 2.94 -7.09 26.24
C VAL A 214 2.20 -6.39 25.10
N LYS A 215 1.43 -5.34 25.41
CA LYS A 215 0.62 -4.57 24.45
C LYS A 215 1.14 -3.12 24.30
N SER A 216 2.44 -2.92 24.53
CA SER A 216 3.11 -1.63 24.37
C SER A 216 3.55 -1.46 22.93
N VAL A 217 3.05 -0.44 22.25
CA VAL A 217 3.48 -0.06 20.89
C VAL A 217 4.97 0.28 20.85
N TRP A 218 5.48 0.94 21.89
CA TRP A 218 6.90 1.30 22.00
C TRP A 218 7.82 0.09 22.05
N PHE A 219 7.42 -0.98 22.75
CA PHE A 219 8.19 -2.23 22.81
C PHE A 219 8.38 -2.80 21.39
N TYR A 220 7.32 -2.88 20.62
CA TYR A 220 7.37 -3.41 19.25
C TYR A 220 8.06 -2.43 18.30
N GLY A 221 7.89 -1.12 18.48
CA GLY A 221 8.54 -0.10 17.66
C GLY A 221 10.07 -0.11 17.83
N VAL A 222 10.56 -0.10 19.06
CA VAL A 222 12.01 -0.10 19.34
C VAL A 222 12.67 -1.41 18.87
N LEU A 223 12.09 -2.56 19.19
CA LEU A 223 12.64 -3.85 18.77
C LEU A 223 12.49 -4.08 17.27
N GLY A 224 11.37 -3.66 16.67
CA GLY A 224 11.14 -3.80 15.24
C GLY A 224 12.09 -2.96 14.42
N ILE A 225 12.25 -1.68 14.75
CA ILE A 225 13.13 -0.76 14.02
C ILE A 225 14.58 -0.96 14.43
N GLY A 226 14.90 -0.80 15.72
CA GLY A 226 16.26 -0.84 16.22
C GLY A 226 16.90 -2.23 16.21
N GLY A 227 16.09 -3.29 16.26
CA GLY A 227 16.56 -4.66 16.26
C GLY A 227 16.37 -5.36 14.93
N VAL A 228 15.11 -5.65 14.57
CA VAL A 228 14.81 -6.49 13.39
C VAL A 228 15.21 -5.80 12.09
N TRP A 229 14.78 -4.55 11.89
CA TRP A 229 15.03 -3.82 10.65
C TRP A 229 16.53 -3.58 10.42
N VAL A 230 17.28 -3.12 11.44
CA VAL A 230 18.73 -2.91 11.33
C VAL A 230 19.46 -4.22 11.08
N ALA A 231 19.08 -5.31 11.76
CA ALA A 231 19.70 -6.62 11.56
C ALA A 231 19.47 -7.15 10.14
N PHE A 232 18.29 -6.99 9.57
CA PHE A 232 18.00 -7.38 8.19
C PHE A 232 18.74 -6.48 7.20
N LEU A 233 18.74 -5.16 7.40
CA LEU A 233 19.49 -4.23 6.55
C LEU A 233 20.98 -4.60 6.46
N THR A 234 21.60 -5.00 7.58
CA THR A 234 22.99 -5.42 7.61
C THR A 234 23.21 -6.87 7.20
N SER A 235 22.15 -7.64 6.99
CA SER A 235 22.25 -9.06 6.59
C SER A 235 22.30 -9.27 5.08
N GLY A 236 22.09 -8.25 4.26
CA GLY A 236 21.96 -8.36 2.80
C GLY A 236 20.56 -8.79 2.32
N ILE A 237 19.65 -9.10 3.24
CA ILE A 237 18.22 -9.31 2.92
C ILE A 237 17.51 -7.97 2.95
N HIS A 238 16.63 -7.72 1.96
CA HIS A 238 15.90 -6.46 1.89
C HIS A 238 15.17 -6.14 3.20
N ALA A 239 15.44 -4.95 3.74
CA ALA A 239 14.91 -4.48 5.02
C ALA A 239 13.37 -4.42 5.05
N THR A 240 12.72 -4.30 3.90
CA THR A 240 11.26 -4.31 3.75
C THR A 240 10.60 -5.59 4.23
N ILE A 241 11.29 -6.75 4.10
CA ILE A 241 10.81 -8.06 4.57
C ILE A 241 10.73 -8.08 6.11
N SER A 242 11.74 -7.50 6.76
CA SER A 242 11.76 -7.39 8.22
C SER A 242 10.54 -6.65 8.76
N ALA A 243 10.11 -5.61 8.05
CA ALA A 243 8.95 -4.80 8.40
C ALA A 243 7.65 -5.62 8.38
N VAL A 244 7.45 -6.45 7.34
CA VAL A 244 6.30 -7.37 7.26
C VAL A 244 6.35 -8.41 8.38
N LEU A 245 7.52 -9.01 8.64
CA LEU A 245 7.68 -10.00 9.72
C LEU A 245 7.42 -9.37 11.10
N ALA A 246 7.95 -8.17 11.35
CA ALA A 246 7.69 -7.45 12.59
C ALA A 246 6.20 -7.13 12.77
N ALA A 247 5.50 -6.69 11.70
CA ALA A 247 4.06 -6.45 11.73
C ALA A 247 3.26 -7.72 12.08
N MET A 248 3.68 -8.88 11.55
CA MET A 248 3.03 -10.16 11.85
C MET A 248 3.15 -10.58 13.33
N VAL A 249 4.13 -10.06 14.06
CA VAL A 249 4.30 -10.38 15.49
C VAL A 249 3.47 -9.47 16.39
N ILE A 250 3.00 -8.30 15.94
CA ILE A 250 2.25 -7.34 16.76
C ILE A 250 0.91 -7.90 17.23
N PRO A 251 0.53 -7.72 18.53
CA PRO A 251 -0.73 -8.24 19.06
C PRO A 251 -1.97 -7.66 18.37
N ALA A 252 -2.90 -8.53 18.00
CA ALA A 252 -4.19 -8.15 17.42
C ALA A 252 -5.33 -8.11 18.46
N ASP A 253 -5.06 -8.54 19.70
CA ASP A 253 -6.06 -8.59 20.76
C ASP A 253 -6.09 -7.30 21.57
N ALA A 254 -7.30 -6.81 21.87
CA ALA A 254 -7.50 -5.68 22.78
C ALA A 254 -7.08 -6.05 24.21
N ARG A 255 -6.76 -5.04 25.04
CA ARG A 255 -6.45 -5.25 26.47
C ARG A 255 -7.69 -5.58 27.28
N ILE A 256 -8.84 -5.06 26.87
CA ILE A 256 -10.14 -5.24 27.54
C ILE A 256 -11.17 -5.70 26.51
N PRO A 257 -12.06 -6.62 26.89
CA PRO A 257 -13.15 -7.06 26.02
C PRO A 257 -14.20 -5.95 25.87
N GLU A 258 -14.95 -6.00 24.76
CA GLU A 258 -15.94 -4.99 24.38
C GLU A 258 -16.97 -4.72 25.49
N ALA A 259 -17.50 -5.77 26.14
CA ALA A 259 -18.47 -5.62 27.21
C ALA A 259 -17.92 -4.86 28.42
N ALA A 260 -16.65 -5.11 28.79
CA ALA A 260 -15.98 -4.38 29.86
C ALA A 260 -15.73 -2.91 29.50
N PHE A 261 -15.36 -2.64 28.25
CA PHE A 261 -15.22 -1.30 27.73
C PHE A 261 -16.54 -0.50 27.82
N LEU A 262 -17.64 -1.09 27.31
CA LEU A 262 -18.95 -0.45 27.36
C LEU A 262 -19.40 -0.14 28.80
N ALA A 263 -19.18 -1.06 29.75
CA ALA A 263 -19.52 -0.81 31.14
C ALA A 263 -18.69 0.33 31.76
N ARG A 264 -17.38 0.41 31.45
CA ARG A 264 -16.48 1.47 31.93
C ARG A 264 -16.83 2.83 31.35
N ILE A 265 -17.09 2.90 30.04
CA ILE A 265 -17.48 4.14 29.37
C ILE A 265 -18.81 4.68 29.92
N LYS A 266 -19.83 3.80 30.09
CA LYS A 266 -21.09 4.22 30.71
C LYS A 266 -20.89 4.81 32.11
N LYS A 267 -19.99 4.22 32.91
CA LYS A 267 -19.65 4.76 34.24
C LYS A 267 -18.99 6.13 34.14
N LEU A 268 -17.99 6.29 33.26
CA LEU A 268 -17.27 7.56 33.07
C LEU A 268 -18.19 8.66 32.51
N THR A 269 -19.10 8.32 31.58
CA THR A 269 -20.11 9.27 31.07
C THR A 269 -21.00 9.78 32.19
N ARG A 270 -21.51 8.90 33.08
CA ARG A 270 -22.30 9.31 34.25
C ARG A 270 -21.51 10.19 35.23
N GLN A 271 -20.23 9.89 35.42
CA GLN A 271 -19.36 10.72 36.25
C GLN A 271 -19.18 12.11 35.64
N PHE A 272 -19.04 12.21 34.33
CA PHE A 272 -18.93 13.47 33.60
C PHE A 272 -20.22 14.29 33.68
N GLU A 273 -21.40 13.63 33.58
CA GLU A 273 -22.72 14.29 33.72
C GLU A 273 -22.93 14.84 35.13
N ASN A 274 -22.42 14.16 36.16
CA ASN A 274 -22.55 14.57 37.56
C ASN A 274 -21.46 15.55 38.03
N ALA A 275 -20.35 15.70 37.26
CA ALA A 275 -19.31 16.67 37.59
C ALA A 275 -19.85 18.10 37.46
N ALA A 276 -19.45 18.96 38.40
CA ALA A 276 -19.89 20.37 38.41
C ALA A 276 -19.54 21.05 37.08
N SER A 277 -20.59 21.62 36.46
CA SER A 277 -20.41 22.45 35.25
C SER A 277 -20.22 23.90 35.69
N ASN A 278 -19.24 24.57 35.08
CA ASN A 278 -19.07 26.03 35.23
C ASN A 278 -19.50 26.77 33.96
N ASP A 279 -19.85 28.03 34.11
CA ASP A 279 -20.24 28.90 32.98
C ASP A 279 -19.02 29.46 32.23
N VAL A 280 -17.83 28.93 32.47
CA VAL A 280 -16.58 29.34 31.85
C VAL A 280 -16.28 28.48 30.63
N ARG A 281 -15.47 28.99 29.69
CA ARG A 281 -15.10 28.26 28.44
C ARG A 281 -14.15 27.08 28.63
N THR A 282 -13.59 26.89 29.82
CA THR A 282 -12.71 25.78 30.17
C THR A 282 -13.45 24.76 30.99
N LEU A 283 -13.10 23.49 30.80
CA LEU A 283 -13.63 22.40 31.62
C LEU A 283 -13.00 22.47 33.02
N GLU A 284 -13.78 22.03 34.01
CA GLU A 284 -13.27 21.82 35.36
C GLU A 284 -12.19 20.71 35.39
N PRO A 285 -11.24 20.78 36.33
CA PRO A 285 -10.18 19.78 36.46
C PRO A 285 -10.72 18.34 36.54
N GLU A 286 -11.83 18.14 37.24
CA GLU A 286 -12.48 16.83 37.35
C GLU A 286 -13.00 16.33 35.99
N GLN A 287 -13.61 17.21 35.19
CA GLN A 287 -14.07 16.87 33.83
C GLN A 287 -12.90 16.52 32.90
N VAL A 288 -11.78 17.24 32.99
CA VAL A 288 -10.56 16.96 32.23
C VAL A 288 -9.99 15.60 32.62
N GLU A 289 -9.96 15.25 33.91
CA GLU A 289 -9.51 13.93 34.39
C GLU A 289 -10.41 12.80 33.86
N ILE A 290 -11.73 12.99 33.90
CA ILE A 290 -12.65 11.99 33.35
C ILE A 290 -12.42 11.77 31.86
N LEU A 291 -12.22 12.84 31.07
CA LEU A 291 -11.89 12.73 29.64
C LEU A 291 -10.57 12.02 29.40
N ALA A 292 -9.54 12.29 30.20
CA ALA A 292 -8.27 11.58 30.13
C ALA A 292 -8.45 10.07 30.42
N ARG A 293 -9.31 9.69 31.39
CA ARG A 293 -9.68 8.31 31.66
C ARG A 293 -10.44 7.66 30.50
N VAL A 294 -11.36 8.38 29.85
CA VAL A 294 -12.07 7.92 28.65
C VAL A 294 -11.06 7.61 27.52
N GLN A 295 -10.11 8.50 27.28
CA GLN A 295 -9.05 8.26 26.29
C GLN A 295 -8.21 7.02 26.62
N ALA A 296 -7.82 6.86 27.90
CA ALA A 296 -7.05 5.72 28.36
C ALA A 296 -7.81 4.39 28.19
N GLU A 297 -9.11 4.34 28.54
CA GLU A 297 -9.94 3.14 28.37
C GLU A 297 -10.17 2.83 26.87
N SER A 298 -10.38 3.86 26.03
CA SER A 298 -10.48 3.70 24.57
C SER A 298 -9.19 3.14 23.98
N ALA A 299 -8.03 3.60 24.45
CA ALA A 299 -6.73 3.07 24.03
C ALA A 299 -6.51 1.60 24.45
N LYS A 300 -7.10 1.15 25.57
CA LYS A 300 -7.06 -0.25 26.01
C LYS A 300 -8.01 -1.15 25.21
N ALA A 301 -9.12 -0.61 24.73
CA ALA A 301 -10.11 -1.33 23.93
C ALA A 301 -9.67 -1.52 22.47
N THR A 302 -8.80 -0.66 21.98
CA THR A 302 -8.28 -0.77 20.60
C THR A 302 -7.01 -1.64 20.58
N PRO A 303 -6.97 -2.72 19.77
CA PRO A 303 -5.77 -3.55 19.62
C PRO A 303 -4.55 -2.75 19.15
N PRO A 304 -3.33 -3.10 19.62
CA PRO A 304 -2.09 -2.44 19.16
C PRO A 304 -1.94 -2.44 17.63
N LEU A 305 -2.28 -3.54 16.98
CA LEU A 305 -2.29 -3.68 15.52
C LEU A 305 -3.11 -2.58 14.84
N GLN A 306 -4.37 -2.40 15.23
CA GLN A 306 -5.26 -1.41 14.63
C GLN A 306 -4.83 0.03 14.95
N ARG A 307 -4.29 0.26 16.15
CA ARG A 307 -3.76 1.59 16.53
C ARG A 307 -2.58 2.00 15.65
N LEU A 308 -1.65 1.08 15.39
CA LEU A 308 -0.51 1.31 14.52
C LEU A 308 -0.94 1.51 13.07
N GLU A 309 -1.80 0.63 12.57
CA GLU A 309 -2.33 0.71 11.21
C GLU A 309 -3.00 2.08 10.95
N HIS A 310 -3.99 2.44 11.77
CA HIS A 310 -4.71 3.71 11.60
C HIS A 310 -3.84 4.96 11.82
N GLY A 311 -2.86 4.87 12.72
CA GLY A 311 -1.94 5.98 13.00
C GLY A 311 -0.89 6.19 11.90
N LEU A 312 -0.40 5.11 11.30
CA LEU A 312 0.65 5.17 10.28
C LEU A 312 0.11 5.30 8.85
N HIS A 313 -1.10 4.80 8.59
CA HIS A 313 -1.68 4.83 7.24
C HIS A 313 -1.70 6.23 6.61
N PRO A 314 -2.14 7.32 7.28
CA PRO A 314 -2.08 8.66 6.69
C PRO A 314 -0.63 9.12 6.42
N PHE A 315 0.30 8.82 7.32
CA PHE A 315 1.71 9.17 7.15
C PHE A 315 2.30 8.44 5.94
N VAL A 316 2.05 7.15 5.80
CA VAL A 316 2.51 6.38 4.65
C VAL A 316 1.89 6.91 3.35
N ALA A 317 0.59 7.15 3.33
CA ALA A 317 -0.13 7.56 2.11
C ALA A 317 0.22 8.99 1.64
N PHE A 318 0.51 9.92 2.57
CA PHE A 318 0.71 11.35 2.25
C PHE A 318 2.17 11.82 2.37
N VAL A 319 3.04 11.04 2.97
CA VAL A 319 4.47 11.40 3.14
C VAL A 319 5.36 10.36 2.47
N VAL A 320 5.27 9.09 2.90
CA VAL A 320 6.19 8.03 2.44
C VAL A 320 6.06 7.80 0.94
N MET A 321 4.84 7.51 0.46
CA MET A 321 4.60 7.21 -0.94
C MET A 321 4.89 8.39 -1.89
N PRO A 322 4.49 9.65 -1.56
CA PRO A 322 4.87 10.80 -2.37
C PRO A 322 6.38 11.06 -2.42
N ILE A 323 7.10 10.94 -1.30
CA ILE A 323 8.56 11.10 -1.27
C ILE A 323 9.24 9.99 -2.09
N PHE A 324 8.79 8.74 -1.93
CA PHE A 324 9.27 7.63 -2.74
C PHE A 324 9.05 7.87 -4.24
N ALA A 325 7.86 8.33 -4.62
CA ALA A 325 7.55 8.66 -6.01
C ALA A 325 8.41 9.83 -6.51
N LEU A 326 8.63 10.86 -5.69
CA LEU A 326 9.52 11.97 -6.03
C LEU A 326 10.95 11.47 -6.31
N ALA A 327 11.47 10.58 -5.49
CA ALA A 327 12.84 10.07 -5.66
C ALA A 327 12.99 9.14 -6.87
N ASN A 328 11.97 8.34 -7.19
CA ASN A 328 12.11 7.24 -8.16
C ASN A 328 11.44 7.50 -9.52
N ALA A 329 10.45 8.41 -9.60
CA ALA A 329 9.72 8.68 -10.84
C ALA A 329 10.43 9.67 -11.79
N GLY A 330 11.55 10.25 -11.39
CA GLY A 330 12.34 11.13 -12.24
C GLY A 330 12.94 10.35 -13.43
N VAL A 331 12.41 10.59 -14.64
CA VAL A 331 12.93 10.05 -15.89
C VAL A 331 13.22 11.23 -16.82
N SER A 332 14.47 11.34 -17.30
CA SER A 332 14.82 12.33 -18.32
C SER A 332 14.28 11.88 -19.67
N PHE A 333 13.59 12.76 -20.36
CA PHE A 333 13.10 12.54 -21.72
C PHE A 333 14.01 13.17 -22.79
N VAL A 334 15.07 13.89 -22.37
CA VAL A 334 15.91 14.67 -23.27
C VAL A 334 16.68 13.77 -24.24
N ASP A 335 17.14 12.61 -23.77
CA ASP A 335 17.93 11.64 -24.56
C ASP A 335 17.14 10.36 -24.89
N LEU A 336 15.82 10.37 -24.68
CA LEU A 336 14.99 9.19 -24.92
C LEU A 336 14.54 9.12 -26.39
N ASP A 337 15.06 8.14 -27.08
CA ASP A 337 14.46 7.71 -28.34
C ASP A 337 13.22 6.85 -28.04
N PHE A 338 12.04 7.38 -28.33
CA PHE A 338 10.76 6.64 -28.18
C PHE A 338 10.71 5.34 -28.99
N SER A 339 11.60 5.17 -29.98
CA SER A 339 11.76 3.89 -30.68
C SER A 339 12.22 2.77 -29.74
N MET A 340 12.91 3.09 -28.64
CA MET A 340 13.33 2.13 -27.61
C MET A 340 12.15 1.44 -26.91
N LEU A 341 10.98 2.08 -26.85
CA LEU A 341 9.76 1.45 -26.33
C LEU A 341 9.36 0.20 -27.12
N PHE A 342 9.71 0.15 -28.38
CA PHE A 342 9.31 -0.94 -29.30
C PHE A 342 10.48 -1.83 -29.72
N SER A 343 11.72 -1.44 -29.45
CA SER A 343 12.94 -2.19 -29.80
C SER A 343 13.61 -2.83 -28.60
N ASN A 344 13.34 -2.37 -27.38
CA ASN A 344 14.01 -2.84 -26.18
C ASN A 344 13.19 -3.89 -25.44
N GLY A 345 13.77 -5.07 -25.19
CA GLY A 345 13.11 -6.19 -24.54
C GLY A 345 12.60 -5.87 -23.13
N VAL A 346 13.32 -5.02 -22.35
CA VAL A 346 12.93 -4.65 -20.99
C VAL A 346 11.66 -3.80 -21.00
N ALA A 347 11.65 -2.71 -21.79
CA ALA A 347 10.51 -1.81 -21.86
C ALA A 347 9.25 -2.52 -22.40
N ILE A 348 9.40 -3.31 -23.48
CA ILE A 348 8.30 -4.10 -24.06
C ILE A 348 7.80 -5.15 -23.04
N GLY A 349 8.72 -5.89 -22.42
CA GLY A 349 8.39 -6.96 -21.47
C GLY A 349 7.61 -6.43 -20.26
N VAL A 350 8.05 -5.30 -19.68
CA VAL A 350 7.36 -4.65 -18.57
C VAL A 350 6.00 -4.10 -19.01
N MET A 351 5.97 -3.35 -20.12
CA MET A 351 4.73 -2.74 -20.62
C MET A 351 3.68 -3.80 -20.96
N THR A 352 4.04 -4.83 -21.71
CA THR A 352 3.11 -5.89 -22.11
C THR A 352 2.73 -6.79 -20.93
N GLY A 353 3.68 -7.06 -20.01
CA GLY A 353 3.40 -7.78 -18.79
C GLY A 353 2.32 -7.12 -17.95
N LEU A 354 2.45 -5.82 -17.66
CA LEU A 354 1.46 -5.06 -16.90
C LEU A 354 0.14 -4.87 -17.67
N LEU A 355 0.20 -4.47 -18.95
CA LEU A 355 -0.98 -4.07 -19.72
C LEU A 355 -1.78 -5.25 -20.25
N VAL A 356 -1.12 -6.35 -20.58
CA VAL A 356 -1.76 -7.55 -21.16
C VAL A 356 -1.71 -8.71 -20.18
N GLY A 357 -0.54 -9.00 -19.61
CA GLY A 357 -0.34 -10.15 -18.74
C GLY A 357 -1.23 -10.13 -17.51
N LYS A 358 -1.28 -9.00 -16.83
CA LYS A 358 -2.09 -8.85 -15.60
C LYS A 358 -3.61 -8.99 -15.85
N PRO A 359 -4.21 -8.26 -16.79
CA PRO A 359 -5.62 -8.46 -17.12
C PRO A 359 -5.95 -9.88 -17.59
N VAL A 360 -5.11 -10.46 -18.46
CA VAL A 360 -5.31 -11.82 -18.97
C VAL A 360 -5.20 -12.84 -17.83
N GLY A 361 -4.20 -12.74 -16.97
CA GLY A 361 -4.03 -13.62 -15.81
C GLY A 361 -5.23 -13.58 -14.86
N ILE A 362 -5.71 -12.38 -14.52
CA ILE A 362 -6.87 -12.20 -13.64
C ILE A 362 -8.16 -12.74 -14.29
N VAL A 363 -8.40 -12.45 -15.56
CA VAL A 363 -9.57 -12.94 -16.30
C VAL A 363 -9.54 -14.47 -16.41
N PHE A 364 -8.37 -15.04 -16.72
CA PHE A 364 -8.17 -16.49 -16.78
C PHE A 364 -8.42 -17.15 -15.43
N ALA A 365 -7.89 -16.58 -14.34
CA ALA A 365 -8.11 -17.08 -12.99
C ALA A 365 -9.60 -17.11 -12.62
N VAL A 366 -10.31 -16.02 -12.87
CA VAL A 366 -11.76 -15.94 -12.61
C VAL A 366 -12.51 -16.97 -13.44
N TRP A 367 -12.17 -17.12 -14.73
CA TRP A 367 -12.81 -18.08 -15.63
C TRP A 367 -12.59 -19.53 -15.17
N ILE A 368 -11.36 -19.89 -14.81
CA ILE A 368 -11.05 -21.27 -14.39
C ILE A 368 -11.68 -21.60 -13.02
N CYS A 369 -11.68 -20.65 -12.08
CA CYS A 369 -12.32 -20.83 -10.77
C CYS A 369 -13.84 -21.04 -10.91
N GLU A 370 -14.51 -20.28 -11.78
CA GLU A 370 -15.94 -20.48 -12.05
C GLU A 370 -16.22 -21.82 -12.72
N ARG A 371 -15.37 -22.23 -13.65
CA ARG A 371 -15.53 -23.49 -14.38
C ARG A 371 -15.32 -24.73 -13.51
N LEU A 372 -14.36 -24.65 -12.58
CA LEU A 372 -14.06 -25.70 -11.59
C LEU A 372 -15.01 -25.68 -10.39
N GLY A 373 -15.88 -24.65 -10.27
CA GLY A 373 -16.81 -24.52 -9.14
C GLY A 373 -16.12 -24.12 -7.81
N ILE A 374 -14.82 -23.75 -7.83
CA ILE A 374 -14.02 -23.40 -6.65
C ILE A 374 -14.38 -22.01 -6.13
N GLY A 375 -14.80 -21.09 -7.02
CA GLY A 375 -15.17 -19.73 -6.68
C GLY A 375 -16.22 -19.18 -7.63
N LYS A 376 -17.09 -18.29 -7.11
CA LYS A 376 -18.10 -17.60 -7.94
C LYS A 376 -17.92 -16.09 -7.77
N ARG A 377 -18.09 -15.36 -8.87
CA ARG A 377 -18.12 -13.89 -8.81
C ARG A 377 -19.24 -13.42 -7.88
N SER A 378 -18.94 -12.42 -7.07
CA SER A 378 -19.93 -11.76 -6.21
C SER A 378 -21.03 -11.11 -7.07
N ARG A 379 -22.26 -11.04 -6.53
CA ARG A 379 -23.39 -10.40 -7.21
C ARG A 379 -23.04 -8.96 -7.61
N GLY A 380 -23.27 -8.63 -8.89
CA GLY A 380 -22.99 -7.30 -9.44
C GLY A 380 -21.65 -7.15 -10.15
N ILE A 381 -20.76 -8.13 -10.10
CA ILE A 381 -19.50 -8.13 -10.86
C ILE A 381 -19.73 -8.78 -12.23
N THR A 382 -19.59 -8.00 -13.30
CA THR A 382 -19.68 -8.47 -14.68
C THR A 382 -18.30 -8.84 -15.22
N TRP A 383 -18.24 -9.57 -16.36
CA TRP A 383 -16.98 -9.83 -17.06
C TRP A 383 -16.26 -8.55 -17.48
N ARG A 384 -17.02 -7.52 -17.90
CA ARG A 384 -16.44 -6.20 -18.18
C ARG A 384 -15.83 -5.56 -16.93
N SER A 385 -16.45 -5.78 -15.77
CA SER A 385 -15.88 -5.30 -14.50
C SER A 385 -14.56 -6.02 -14.18
N ILE A 386 -14.49 -7.34 -14.37
CA ILE A 386 -13.24 -8.12 -14.14
C ILE A 386 -12.13 -7.64 -15.09
N ILE A 387 -12.43 -7.46 -16.37
CA ILE A 387 -11.46 -6.94 -17.35
C ILE A 387 -10.98 -5.54 -16.91
N GLY A 388 -11.91 -4.64 -16.54
CA GLY A 388 -11.56 -3.31 -16.09
C GLY A 388 -10.72 -3.30 -14.78
N LEU A 389 -11.04 -4.18 -13.83
CA LEU A 389 -10.25 -4.37 -12.61
C LEU A 389 -8.88 -4.97 -12.92
N GLY A 390 -8.77 -5.87 -13.89
CA GLY A 390 -7.51 -6.41 -14.38
C GLY A 390 -6.59 -5.31 -14.93
N PHE A 391 -7.13 -4.38 -15.74
CA PHE A 391 -6.37 -3.23 -16.22
C PHE A 391 -5.96 -2.28 -15.08
N LEU A 392 -6.81 -2.05 -14.07
CA LEU A 392 -6.44 -1.27 -12.90
C LEU A 392 -5.36 -1.95 -12.07
N ALA A 393 -5.44 -3.28 -11.91
CA ALA A 393 -4.38 -4.06 -11.27
C ALA A 393 -3.05 -4.00 -12.06
N GLY A 394 -3.10 -3.76 -13.37
CA GLY A 394 -1.93 -3.51 -14.23
C GLY A 394 -1.26 -2.15 -14.02
N ILE A 395 -1.79 -1.27 -13.17
CA ILE A 395 -1.09 -0.06 -12.73
C ILE A 395 -0.01 -0.48 -11.74
N GLY A 396 1.22 -0.66 -12.21
CA GLY A 396 2.34 -1.10 -11.38
C GLY A 396 3.08 0.03 -10.67
N PHE A 397 3.08 1.18 -11.28
CA PHE A 397 3.73 2.44 -10.95
C PHE A 397 4.80 2.39 -9.83
N THR A 398 4.51 2.87 -8.60
CA THR A 398 5.49 2.95 -7.51
C THR A 398 6.04 1.59 -7.11
N MET A 399 5.20 0.55 -7.07
CA MET A 399 5.62 -0.80 -6.69
C MET A 399 6.50 -1.45 -7.76
N SER A 400 6.16 -1.29 -9.04
CA SER A 400 7.02 -1.77 -10.13
C SER A 400 8.34 -0.99 -10.19
N MET A 401 8.36 0.32 -9.87
CA MET A 401 9.62 1.08 -9.74
C MET A 401 10.47 0.56 -8.59
N PHE A 402 9.86 0.26 -7.44
CA PHE A 402 10.58 -0.34 -6.32
C PHE A 402 11.25 -1.67 -6.72
N VAL A 403 10.51 -2.57 -7.37
CA VAL A 403 11.10 -3.83 -7.86
C VAL A 403 12.17 -3.58 -8.93
N THR A 404 12.04 -2.54 -9.76
CA THR A 404 13.07 -2.16 -10.75
C THR A 404 14.39 -1.82 -10.09
N MET A 405 14.38 -1.06 -9.00
CA MET A 405 15.60 -0.69 -8.26
C MET A 405 16.29 -1.91 -7.62
N LEU A 406 15.52 -2.94 -7.28
CA LEU A 406 16.06 -4.19 -6.75
C LEU A 406 16.57 -5.14 -7.85
N ALA A 407 15.94 -5.10 -9.02
CA ALA A 407 16.24 -6.00 -10.13
C ALA A 407 17.44 -5.54 -10.97
N PHE A 408 17.66 -4.23 -11.09
CA PHE A 408 18.67 -3.69 -11.98
C PHE A 408 19.63 -2.75 -11.25
N THR A 409 20.92 -3.09 -11.33
CA THR A 409 22.02 -2.21 -10.92
C THR A 409 22.45 -1.25 -12.03
N SER A 410 22.14 -1.57 -13.30
CA SER A 410 22.42 -0.71 -14.44
C SER A 410 21.37 0.41 -14.56
N PRO A 411 21.80 1.70 -14.55
CA PRO A 411 20.88 2.84 -14.74
C PRO A 411 20.10 2.76 -16.06
N GLU A 412 20.72 2.25 -17.13
CA GLU A 412 20.09 2.13 -18.44
C GLU A 412 18.86 1.18 -18.39
N HIS A 413 19.02 -0.02 -17.82
CA HIS A 413 17.92 -0.97 -17.71
C HIS A 413 16.82 -0.47 -16.76
N ALA A 414 17.20 0.26 -15.70
CA ALA A 414 16.25 0.90 -14.81
C ALA A 414 15.40 1.96 -15.53
N ILE A 415 16.02 2.81 -16.36
CA ILE A 415 15.32 3.82 -17.17
C ILE A 415 14.36 3.14 -18.17
N GLN A 416 14.82 2.12 -18.89
CA GLN A 416 14.00 1.35 -19.83
C GLN A 416 12.78 0.74 -19.16
N SER A 417 12.96 0.18 -17.97
CA SER A 417 11.87 -0.37 -17.15
C SER A 417 10.88 0.72 -16.72
N LYS A 418 11.37 1.85 -16.22
CA LYS A 418 10.54 2.99 -15.79
C LYS A 418 9.65 3.49 -16.94
N ILE A 419 10.16 3.57 -18.16
CA ILE A 419 9.37 3.96 -19.34
C ILE A 419 8.24 2.97 -19.60
N GLY A 420 8.54 1.65 -19.57
CA GLY A 420 7.53 0.60 -19.72
C GLY A 420 6.45 0.67 -18.65
N ILE A 421 6.84 0.93 -17.39
CA ILE A 421 5.93 1.10 -16.25
C ILE A 421 5.00 2.30 -16.45
N PHE A 422 5.54 3.46 -16.84
CA PHE A 422 4.74 4.67 -17.11
C PHE A 422 3.72 4.44 -18.20
N ALA A 423 4.16 3.91 -19.35
CA ALA A 423 3.29 3.62 -20.47
C ALA A 423 2.15 2.67 -20.08
N ALA A 424 2.48 1.56 -19.41
CA ALA A 424 1.49 0.58 -18.95
C ALA A 424 0.53 1.16 -17.92
N SER A 425 1.01 1.92 -16.94
CA SER A 425 0.19 2.47 -15.86
C SER A 425 -0.81 3.51 -16.37
N ILE A 426 -0.38 4.40 -17.27
CA ILE A 426 -1.27 5.40 -17.89
C ILE A 426 -2.33 4.69 -18.76
N MET A 427 -1.92 3.79 -19.66
CA MET A 427 -2.82 3.07 -20.53
C MET A 427 -3.78 2.17 -19.75
N GLY A 428 -3.27 1.44 -18.75
CA GLY A 428 -4.05 0.59 -17.87
C GLY A 428 -5.10 1.36 -17.08
N GLY A 429 -4.73 2.52 -16.55
CA GLY A 429 -5.66 3.43 -15.86
C GLY A 429 -6.78 3.93 -16.77
N ILE A 430 -6.46 4.39 -17.97
CA ILE A 430 -7.44 4.89 -18.95
C ILE A 430 -8.38 3.77 -19.40
N VAL A 431 -7.84 2.61 -19.82
CA VAL A 431 -8.63 1.48 -20.30
C VAL A 431 -9.49 0.91 -19.18
N GLY A 432 -8.92 0.71 -18.00
CA GLY A 432 -9.64 0.23 -16.81
C GLY A 432 -10.81 1.15 -16.44
N TYR A 433 -10.57 2.47 -16.40
CA TYR A 433 -11.62 3.47 -16.17
C TYR A 433 -12.74 3.40 -17.21
N MET A 434 -12.39 3.32 -18.51
CA MET A 434 -13.39 3.24 -19.60
C MET A 434 -14.22 1.95 -19.52
N CYS A 435 -13.59 0.80 -19.23
CA CYS A 435 -14.28 -0.48 -19.10
C CYS A 435 -15.29 -0.46 -17.94
N LEU A 436 -14.86 0.05 -16.77
CA LEU A 436 -15.71 0.12 -15.59
C LEU A 436 -16.83 1.14 -15.73
N ARG A 437 -16.58 2.29 -16.37
CA ARG A 437 -17.60 3.32 -16.65
C ARG A 437 -18.75 2.77 -17.51
N LYS A 438 -18.43 1.92 -18.52
CA LYS A 438 -19.43 1.33 -19.42
C LYS A 438 -20.19 0.16 -18.78
N SER A 439 -19.55 -0.61 -17.87
CA SER A 439 -20.15 -1.78 -17.24
C SER A 439 -21.44 -1.46 -16.48
N ASN A 440 -21.48 -0.33 -15.81
CA ASN A 440 -22.62 0.06 -14.94
C ASN A 440 -23.81 0.69 -15.67
N ARG A 441 -23.62 1.19 -16.89
CA ARG A 441 -24.77 1.64 -17.71
C ARG A 441 -25.73 0.50 -18.02
N GLY A 442 -25.20 -0.72 -18.23
CA GLY A 442 -26.01 -1.92 -18.47
C GLY A 442 -26.82 -2.38 -17.26
N ILE A 443 -26.25 -2.28 -16.04
CA ILE A 443 -26.94 -2.68 -14.81
C ILE A 443 -28.07 -1.70 -14.47
N LYS A 444 -27.82 -0.39 -14.58
CA LYS A 444 -28.88 0.63 -14.38
C LYS A 444 -30.03 0.46 -15.37
N LYS A 445 -29.73 0.21 -16.65
CA LYS A 445 -30.76 0.01 -17.68
C LYS A 445 -31.61 -1.22 -17.37
N ARG A 446 -31.00 -2.35 -16.99
CA ARG A 446 -31.72 -3.56 -16.57
C ARG A 446 -32.56 -3.37 -15.30
N LEU A 447 -32.04 -2.65 -14.31
CA LEU A 447 -32.80 -2.35 -13.09
C LEU A 447 -33.98 -1.42 -13.36
N THR A 448 -33.85 -0.49 -14.31
CA THR A 448 -34.95 0.40 -14.73
C THR A 448 -35.99 -0.42 -15.53
N GLU A 449 -35.57 -1.29 -16.42
CA GLU A 449 -36.45 -2.18 -17.18
C GLU A 449 -37.21 -3.17 -16.25
N VAL A 450 -36.55 -3.72 -15.24
CA VAL A 450 -37.15 -4.58 -14.21
C VAL A 450 -38.13 -3.79 -13.34
N LYS A 451 -37.81 -2.54 -12.98
CA LYS A 451 -38.75 -1.66 -12.25
C LYS A 451 -39.98 -1.35 -13.09
N HIS A 452 -39.81 -1.03 -14.36
CA HIS A 452 -40.98 -0.84 -15.28
C HIS A 452 -41.79 -2.10 -15.46
N LEU A 453 -41.17 -3.29 -15.46
CA LEU A 453 -41.88 -4.57 -15.56
C LEU A 453 -42.59 -4.98 -14.26
N VAL A 454 -42.07 -4.64 -13.11
CA VAL A 454 -42.61 -5.04 -11.79
C VAL A 454 -43.64 -4.03 -11.27
N TRP A 455 -43.51 -2.75 -11.59
CA TRP A 455 -44.36 -1.69 -11.04
C TRP A 455 -45.29 -1.02 -12.04
N GLY A 456 -45.28 -1.42 -13.32
CA GLY A 456 -46.27 -0.97 -14.31
C GLY A 456 -46.38 0.56 -14.51
N LEU A 457 -45.30 1.30 -14.17
CA LEU A 457 -45.23 2.77 -14.31
C LEU A 457 -44.14 3.19 -15.28
#